data_683e5cd47902af32304b68a05d2cab81
#
_entry.id   683e5cd47902af32304b68a05d2cab81
#
_cell.length_a   1.000
_cell.length_b   1.000
_cell.length_c   1.000
_cell.angle_alpha   90.00
_cell.angle_beta   90.00
_cell.angle_gamma   90.00
#
_symmetry.space_group_name_H-M   'P 1'
#
loop_
_entity.id
_entity.type
_entity.pdbx_description
1 polymer ?
#
loop_
_entity_poly.entity_id
_entity_poly.type
_entity_poly.pdbx_seq_one_letter_code
_entity_poly.pdbx_strand_id
1 'polypeptide(L)'
;MSTSDKECVTRRGFLQSAGFAAAGLAIARLPALSEVTAAHRSGSLRIGIIGSGRMGGAVGLKWAEAGHEIFFSSRNPDQLTELVAQAGPKAQAGLPGAAASFGEVVLIAVPYGALPQVGRDYAPQMRGKIVIDCGNPRADRDGPMADDAIERGTGVASAGYLPGVRLVR
;
A
#
# COMPACT_ATOMS: atom_id res chain seq x y z
N MET A 1 -26.68 -19.11 52.07
CA MET A 1 -25.57 -18.33 51.52
C MET A 1 -24.65 -19.33 50.84
N SER A 2 -24.73 -19.45 49.53
CA SER A 2 -23.96 -20.41 48.75
C SER A 2 -23.04 -19.60 47.81
N THR A 3 -21.75 -19.68 48.08
CA THR A 3 -20.69 -19.07 47.30
C THR A 3 -20.36 -20.00 46.11
N SER A 4 -20.62 -19.54 44.92
CA SER A 4 -20.28 -20.24 43.68
C SER A 4 -18.84 -19.87 43.29
N ASP A 5 -17.91 -20.80 43.52
CA ASP A 5 -16.54 -20.70 43.01
C ASP A 5 -16.54 -20.95 41.50
N LYS A 6 -16.19 -19.92 40.74
CA LYS A 6 -15.90 -20.05 39.31
C LYS A 6 -14.44 -20.48 39.17
N GLU A 7 -14.21 -21.75 38.89
CA GLU A 7 -12.88 -22.25 38.53
C GLU A 7 -12.44 -21.63 37.17
N CYS A 8 -11.34 -20.94 37.22
CA CYS A 8 -10.69 -20.38 36.04
C CYS A 8 -9.84 -21.48 35.39
N VAL A 9 -10.32 -22.02 34.28
CA VAL A 9 -9.59 -23.00 33.48
C VAL A 9 -8.41 -22.34 32.79
N THR A 10 -7.20 -22.62 33.24
CA THR A 10 -5.98 -22.12 32.61
C THR A 10 -5.60 -22.97 31.38
N ARG A 11 -5.04 -22.31 30.34
CA ARG A 11 -4.59 -22.96 29.08
C ARG A 11 -3.67 -24.18 29.26
N ARG A 12 -3.07 -24.34 30.42
CA ARG A 12 -2.18 -25.45 30.73
C ARG A 12 -2.92 -26.74 31.19
N GLY A 13 -4.15 -26.62 31.67
CA GLY A 13 -4.95 -27.78 32.13
C GLY A 13 -5.63 -28.56 31.00
N PHE A 14 -5.75 -27.95 29.80
CA PHE A 14 -6.44 -28.57 28.66
C PHE A 14 -5.59 -29.63 27.93
N LEU A 15 -4.28 -29.67 28.13
CA LEU A 15 -3.37 -30.57 27.41
C LEU A 15 -3.03 -31.89 28.14
N GLN A 16 -3.61 -32.19 29.31
CA GLN A 16 -3.27 -33.38 30.09
C GLN A 16 -4.33 -34.46 30.12
N SER A 17 -5.44 -34.37 29.40
CA SER A 17 -6.53 -35.34 29.45
C SER A 17 -6.82 -36.05 28.12
N ALA A 18 -5.83 -36.35 27.27
CA ALA A 18 -6.01 -37.24 26.15
C ALA A 18 -5.19 -38.51 26.35
N GLY A 19 -5.78 -39.44 27.09
CA GLY A 19 -5.29 -40.79 27.26
C GLY A 19 -5.40 -41.63 25.96
N PHE A 20 -4.41 -42.49 25.77
CA PHE A 20 -4.25 -43.43 24.67
C PHE A 20 -5.45 -44.36 24.48
N ALA A 21 -5.97 -44.44 23.26
CA ALA A 21 -6.63 -45.63 22.72
C ALA A 21 -6.11 -45.86 21.31
N ALA A 22 -5.27 -46.88 21.16
CA ALA A 22 -4.83 -47.39 19.89
C ALA A 22 -5.98 -48.15 19.21
N ALA A 23 -6.47 -47.65 18.08
CA ALA A 23 -7.24 -48.43 17.12
C ALA A 23 -6.83 -47.99 15.71
N GLY A 24 -6.19 -48.87 14.97
CA GLY A 24 -5.83 -48.68 13.60
C GLY A 24 -7.06 -48.48 12.72
N LEU A 25 -7.05 -47.45 11.91
CA LEU A 25 -7.95 -47.36 10.76
C LEU A 25 -7.32 -46.55 9.64
N ALA A 26 -7.44 -47.12 8.46
CA ALA A 26 -7.27 -46.60 7.11
C ALA A 26 -6.93 -45.10 6.97
N ILE A 27 -5.75 -44.86 6.40
CA ILE A 27 -5.36 -43.55 5.89
C ILE A 27 -6.24 -43.25 4.67
N ALA A 28 -7.42 -42.64 4.90
CA ALA A 28 -8.13 -41.94 3.86
C ALA A 28 -7.25 -40.75 3.50
N ARG A 29 -6.74 -40.74 2.27
CA ARG A 29 -6.06 -39.58 1.68
C ARG A 29 -7.02 -38.39 1.75
N LEU A 30 -6.86 -37.53 2.76
CA LEU A 30 -7.41 -36.19 2.72
C LEU A 30 -6.78 -35.49 1.51
N PRO A 31 -7.57 -34.87 0.63
CA PRO A 31 -7.00 -34.04 -0.40
C PRO A 31 -6.12 -32.99 0.30
N ALA A 32 -4.87 -32.93 -0.14
CA ALA A 32 -3.93 -31.92 0.32
C ALA A 32 -4.66 -30.60 0.33
N LEU A 33 -4.71 -29.95 1.50
CA LEU A 33 -5.01 -28.52 1.58
C LEU A 33 -4.02 -27.89 0.60
N SER A 34 -4.51 -27.54 -0.59
CA SER A 34 -3.77 -26.74 -1.52
C SER A 34 -3.34 -25.53 -0.72
N GLU A 35 -2.07 -25.47 -0.36
CA GLU A 35 -1.43 -24.25 0.04
C GLU A 35 -1.81 -23.25 -1.03
N VAL A 36 -2.69 -22.32 -0.68
CA VAL A 36 -2.86 -21.08 -1.42
C VAL A 36 -1.55 -20.35 -1.19
N THR A 37 -0.52 -20.85 -1.85
CA THR A 37 0.68 -20.08 -2.11
C THR A 37 0.16 -18.93 -2.93
N ALA A 38 -0.08 -17.80 -2.28
CA ALA A 38 -0.25 -16.54 -2.97
C ALA A 38 0.95 -16.48 -3.90
N ALA A 39 0.71 -16.79 -5.18
CA ALA A 39 1.73 -16.70 -6.20
C ALA A 39 2.20 -15.25 -6.13
N HIS A 40 3.30 -15.04 -5.40
CA HIS A 40 4.09 -13.83 -5.53
C HIS A 40 4.36 -13.77 -7.03
N ARG A 41 3.65 -12.91 -7.72
CA ARG A 41 3.99 -12.56 -9.10
C ARG A 41 5.38 -11.94 -8.97
N SER A 42 6.40 -12.76 -9.19
CA SER A 42 7.81 -12.35 -9.25
C SER A 42 8.05 -11.53 -10.52
N GLY A 43 7.13 -10.61 -10.81
CA GLY A 43 7.21 -9.72 -11.95
C GLY A 43 7.60 -8.33 -11.49
N SER A 44 8.59 -7.74 -12.15
CA SER A 44 8.87 -6.31 -12.04
C SER A 44 7.62 -5.52 -12.38
N LEU A 45 7.18 -4.62 -11.50
CA LEU A 45 6.10 -3.69 -11.75
C LEU A 45 6.67 -2.37 -12.26
N ARG A 46 5.93 -1.69 -13.11
CA ARG A 46 6.18 -0.30 -13.46
C ARG A 46 5.45 0.59 -12.47
N ILE A 47 6.18 1.40 -11.73
CA ILE A 47 5.63 2.25 -10.68
C ILE A 47 5.94 3.71 -11.00
N GLY A 48 4.89 4.52 -11.15
CA GLY A 48 5.00 5.95 -11.30
C GLY A 48 4.86 6.64 -9.95
N ILE A 49 5.73 7.61 -9.66
CA ILE A 49 5.72 8.35 -8.40
C ILE A 49 5.41 9.82 -8.68
N ILE A 50 4.24 10.28 -8.27
CA ILE A 50 3.87 11.70 -8.30
C ILE A 50 4.37 12.36 -7.02
N GLY A 51 5.45 13.15 -7.15
CA GLY A 51 6.11 13.79 -6.01
C GLY A 51 7.27 12.99 -5.44
N SER A 52 8.44 13.08 -6.08
CA SER A 52 9.68 12.41 -5.65
C SER A 52 10.50 13.25 -4.68
N GLY A 53 9.83 13.86 -3.69
CA GLY A 53 10.48 14.46 -2.54
C GLY A 53 11.01 13.41 -1.55
N ARG A 54 11.24 13.83 -0.29
CA ARG A 54 11.82 12.95 0.73
C ARG A 54 11.10 11.60 0.87
N MET A 55 9.75 11.59 0.90
CA MET A 55 8.99 10.34 1.06
C MET A 55 8.94 9.54 -0.24
N GLY A 56 8.50 10.16 -1.35
CA GLY A 56 8.39 9.48 -2.64
C GLY A 56 9.72 8.97 -3.16
N GLY A 57 10.80 9.74 -2.96
CA GLY A 57 12.16 9.31 -3.29
C GLY A 57 12.61 8.10 -2.47
N ALA A 58 12.44 8.14 -1.14
CA ALA A 58 12.84 7.04 -0.26
C ALA A 58 12.10 5.73 -0.56
N VAL A 59 10.77 5.80 -0.76
CA VAL A 59 9.95 4.64 -1.13
C VAL A 59 10.35 4.11 -2.50
N GLY A 60 10.54 5.01 -3.47
CA GLY A 60 10.94 4.64 -4.84
C GLY A 60 12.29 3.92 -4.88
N LEU A 61 13.28 4.36 -4.09
CA LEU A 61 14.56 3.67 -3.97
C LEU A 61 14.38 2.23 -3.45
N LYS A 62 13.55 2.04 -2.43
CA LYS A 62 13.28 0.70 -1.88
C LYS A 62 12.59 -0.22 -2.90
N TRP A 63 11.70 0.32 -3.70
CA TRP A 63 11.06 -0.45 -4.77
C TRP A 63 12.01 -0.73 -5.93
N ALA A 64 12.92 0.19 -6.25
CA ALA A 64 13.98 -0.06 -7.23
C ALA A 64 14.93 -1.18 -6.75
N GLU A 65 15.34 -1.16 -5.48
CA GLU A 65 16.12 -2.25 -4.84
C GLU A 65 15.38 -3.60 -4.90
N ALA A 66 14.06 -3.59 -4.80
CA ALA A 66 13.21 -4.78 -4.94
C ALA A 66 13.05 -5.24 -6.41
N GLY A 67 13.64 -4.53 -7.37
CA GLY A 67 13.68 -4.91 -8.79
C GLY A 67 12.56 -4.32 -9.66
N HIS A 68 11.76 -3.40 -9.13
CA HIS A 68 10.71 -2.70 -9.89
C HIS A 68 11.29 -1.61 -10.80
N GLU A 69 10.53 -1.23 -11.82
CA GLU A 69 10.85 -0.11 -12.71
C GLU A 69 10.20 1.15 -12.16
N ILE A 70 11.00 2.18 -11.88
CA ILE A 70 10.52 3.38 -11.18
C ILE A 70 10.58 4.60 -12.10
N PHE A 71 9.48 5.32 -12.16
CA PHE A 71 9.43 6.64 -12.77
C PHE A 71 9.23 7.69 -11.67
N PHE A 72 10.29 8.37 -11.31
CA PHE A 72 10.24 9.50 -10.40
C PHE A 72 9.67 10.73 -11.07
N SER A 73 8.90 11.56 -10.36
CA SER A 73 8.47 12.81 -10.95
C SER A 73 8.51 14.00 -10.00
N SER A 74 8.78 15.15 -10.59
CA SER A 74 8.78 16.46 -9.96
C SER A 74 8.31 17.51 -10.95
N ARG A 75 7.91 18.69 -10.45
CA ARG A 75 7.70 19.87 -11.28
C ARG A 75 9.02 20.37 -11.91
N ASN A 76 10.15 20.02 -11.30
CA ASN A 76 11.50 20.30 -11.78
C ASN A 76 12.28 18.97 -11.90
N PRO A 77 12.11 18.21 -13.00
CA PRO A 77 12.68 16.87 -13.13
C PRO A 77 14.22 16.84 -13.08
N ASP A 78 14.89 17.90 -13.50
CA ASP A 78 16.37 18.01 -13.51
C ASP A 78 16.98 17.83 -12.10
N GLN A 79 16.22 18.13 -11.05
CA GLN A 79 16.62 17.92 -9.66
C GLN A 79 16.60 16.46 -9.22
N LEU A 80 16.13 15.54 -10.06
CA LEU A 80 15.99 14.11 -9.75
C LEU A 80 17.15 13.27 -10.31
N THR A 81 18.13 13.87 -10.97
CA THR A 81 19.25 13.16 -11.62
C THR A 81 19.99 12.24 -10.64
N GLU A 82 20.31 12.74 -9.45
CA GLU A 82 20.99 11.94 -8.42
C GLU A 82 20.11 10.80 -7.90
N LEU A 83 18.84 11.05 -7.69
CA LEU A 83 17.87 10.05 -7.24
C LEU A 83 17.73 8.91 -8.26
N VAL A 84 17.67 9.23 -9.56
CA VAL A 84 17.65 8.25 -10.64
C VAL A 84 18.94 7.44 -10.68
N ALA A 85 20.09 8.10 -10.54
CA ALA A 85 21.38 7.42 -10.50
C ALA A 85 21.46 6.41 -9.33
N GLN A 86 20.97 6.79 -8.14
CA GLN A 86 20.92 5.91 -6.98
C GLN A 86 19.96 4.72 -7.18
N ALA A 87 18.84 4.93 -7.86
CA ALA A 87 17.85 3.88 -8.11
C ALA A 87 18.28 2.87 -9.19
N GLY A 88 19.27 3.23 -10.01
CA GLY A 88 19.87 2.35 -11.01
C GLY A 88 19.19 2.35 -12.38
N PRO A 89 19.57 1.44 -13.28
CA PRO A 89 19.29 1.52 -14.70
C PRO A 89 17.81 1.34 -15.10
N LYS A 90 16.97 0.86 -14.19
CA LYS A 90 15.52 0.74 -14.41
C LYS A 90 14.73 1.95 -13.94
N ALA A 91 15.42 2.99 -13.47
CA ALA A 91 14.77 4.21 -13.01
C ALA A 91 14.88 5.33 -14.06
N GLN A 92 13.87 6.17 -14.10
CA GLN A 92 13.83 7.36 -14.94
C GLN A 92 13.11 8.49 -14.22
N ALA A 93 13.24 9.70 -14.70
CA ALA A 93 12.55 10.86 -14.13
C ALA A 93 11.89 11.71 -15.21
N GLY A 94 10.88 12.48 -14.79
CA GLY A 94 10.17 13.39 -15.65
C GLY A 94 9.06 14.16 -14.94
N LEU A 95 8.11 14.66 -15.72
CA LEU A 95 6.93 15.37 -15.22
C LEU A 95 5.88 14.40 -14.63
N PRO A 96 5.02 14.86 -13.70
CA PRO A 96 4.03 14.01 -13.03
C PRO A 96 3.06 13.28 -13.97
N GLY A 97 2.64 13.91 -15.08
CA GLY A 97 1.78 13.25 -16.05
C GLY A 97 2.45 12.07 -16.77
N ALA A 98 3.76 12.14 -17.00
CA ALA A 98 4.52 11.02 -17.55
C ALA A 98 4.62 9.86 -16.54
N ALA A 99 4.87 10.15 -15.27
CA ALA A 99 4.87 9.15 -14.21
C ALA A 99 3.49 8.47 -14.06
N ALA A 100 2.41 9.25 -14.08
CA ALA A 100 1.04 8.74 -14.04
C ALA A 100 0.72 7.82 -15.22
N SER A 101 1.25 8.13 -16.42
CA SER A 101 1.06 7.31 -17.63
C SER A 101 1.91 6.03 -17.58
N PHE A 102 3.14 6.12 -17.12
CA PHE A 102 4.10 5.01 -17.07
C PHE A 102 3.67 3.89 -16.13
N GLY A 103 3.24 4.25 -14.91
CA GLY A 103 3.00 3.27 -13.86
C GLY A 103 1.76 2.41 -14.10
N GLU A 104 1.85 1.12 -13.81
CA GLU A 104 0.71 0.23 -13.56
C GLU A 104 0.16 0.49 -12.16
N VAL A 105 1.06 0.85 -11.26
CA VAL A 105 0.79 1.37 -9.92
C VAL A 105 1.30 2.80 -9.86
N VAL A 106 0.54 3.70 -9.25
CA VAL A 106 0.93 5.10 -9.06
C VAL A 106 0.98 5.41 -7.57
N LEU A 107 2.13 5.88 -7.08
CA LEU A 107 2.26 6.45 -5.74
C LEU A 107 2.06 7.97 -5.82
N ILE A 108 1.17 8.50 -5.00
CA ILE A 108 1.02 9.95 -4.80
C ILE A 108 1.66 10.32 -3.47
N ALA A 109 2.78 11.03 -3.54
CA ALA A 109 3.58 11.45 -2.38
C ALA A 109 3.78 12.98 -2.36
N VAL A 110 2.67 13.69 -2.50
CA VAL A 110 2.61 15.15 -2.41
C VAL A 110 1.94 15.61 -1.11
N PRO A 111 2.05 16.89 -0.71
CA PRO A 111 1.23 17.45 0.35
C PRO A 111 -0.26 17.20 0.09
N TYR A 112 -1.02 16.87 1.15
CA TYR A 112 -2.43 16.46 1.02
C TYR A 112 -3.28 17.52 0.30
N GLY A 113 -3.03 18.81 0.57
CA GLY A 113 -3.69 19.91 -0.10
C GLY A 113 -3.52 19.97 -1.62
N ALA A 114 -2.52 19.28 -2.17
CA ALA A 114 -2.32 19.19 -3.62
C ALA A 114 -3.12 18.05 -4.28
N LEU A 115 -3.71 17.16 -3.49
CA LEU A 115 -4.40 15.95 -4.01
C LEU A 115 -5.56 16.26 -4.98
N PRO A 116 -6.43 17.27 -4.72
CA PRO A 116 -7.47 17.65 -5.67
C PRO A 116 -6.92 18.09 -7.03
N GLN A 117 -5.78 18.80 -7.04
CA GLN A 117 -5.14 19.22 -8.29
C GLN A 117 -4.56 18.03 -9.04
N VAL A 118 -3.88 17.12 -8.34
CA VAL A 118 -3.36 15.86 -8.94
C VAL A 118 -4.50 15.06 -9.58
N GLY A 119 -5.65 14.98 -8.92
CA GLY A 119 -6.81 14.30 -9.48
C GLY A 119 -7.32 14.97 -10.77
N ARG A 120 -7.47 16.29 -10.77
CA ARG A 120 -7.90 17.04 -11.96
C ARG A 120 -6.94 16.89 -13.13
N ASP A 121 -5.63 16.99 -12.86
CA ASP A 121 -4.63 17.04 -13.90
C ASP A 121 -4.32 15.66 -14.52
N TYR A 122 -4.41 14.60 -13.71
CA TYR A 122 -3.91 13.28 -14.10
C TYR A 122 -4.95 12.14 -14.02
N ALA A 123 -6.23 12.45 -13.77
CA ALA A 123 -7.29 11.44 -13.72
C ALA A 123 -7.35 10.53 -14.97
N PRO A 124 -7.20 11.04 -16.21
CA PRO A 124 -7.22 10.17 -17.37
C PRO A 124 -6.10 9.13 -17.38
N GLN A 125 -4.88 9.52 -16.97
CA GLN A 125 -3.70 8.66 -16.93
C GLN A 125 -3.77 7.61 -15.81
N MET A 126 -4.49 7.92 -14.72
CA MET A 126 -4.62 7.06 -13.54
C MET A 126 -5.85 6.15 -13.57
N ARG A 127 -6.78 6.37 -14.52
CA ARG A 127 -8.06 5.62 -14.58
C ARG A 127 -7.84 4.11 -14.58
N GLY A 128 -8.54 3.40 -13.67
CA GLY A 128 -8.48 1.95 -13.51
C GLY A 128 -7.20 1.41 -12.89
N LYS A 129 -6.19 2.26 -12.65
CA LYS A 129 -4.92 1.85 -12.03
C LYS A 129 -5.04 1.76 -10.51
N ILE A 130 -4.12 1.03 -9.90
CA ILE A 130 -3.92 1.06 -8.46
C ILE A 130 -3.18 2.36 -8.14
N VAL A 131 -3.79 3.17 -7.28
CA VAL A 131 -3.20 4.42 -6.80
C VAL A 131 -3.03 4.36 -5.30
N ILE A 132 -1.80 4.50 -4.85
CA ILE A 132 -1.44 4.52 -3.43
C ILE A 132 -1.31 5.99 -3.01
N ASP A 133 -2.21 6.44 -2.14
CA ASP A 133 -2.14 7.77 -1.54
C ASP A 133 -1.51 7.68 -0.15
N CYS A 134 -0.31 8.20 0.02
CA CYS A 134 0.37 8.31 1.31
C CYS A 134 0.23 9.72 1.94
N GLY A 135 -0.63 10.56 1.39
CA GLY A 135 -0.86 11.91 1.90
C GLY A 135 -1.50 11.90 3.29
N ASN A 136 -0.95 12.66 4.21
CA ASN A 136 -1.51 12.87 5.54
C ASN A 136 -1.98 14.32 5.67
N PRO A 137 -3.30 14.57 5.86
CA PRO A 137 -3.80 15.95 6.04
C PRO A 137 -3.26 16.57 7.32
N ARG A 138 -2.87 17.82 7.24
CA ARG A 138 -2.33 18.59 8.36
C ARG A 138 -2.95 20.00 8.35
N ALA A 139 -3.60 20.38 9.44
CA ALA A 139 -4.29 21.67 9.54
C ALA A 139 -3.35 22.86 9.33
N ASP A 140 -2.10 22.77 9.82
CA ASP A 140 -1.08 23.81 9.69
C ASP A 140 -0.56 24.01 8.26
N ARG A 141 -0.78 23.05 7.37
CA ARG A 141 -0.33 23.09 5.97
C ARG A 141 -1.48 23.14 4.97
N ASP A 142 -2.54 22.38 5.22
CA ASP A 142 -3.61 22.12 4.25
C ASP A 142 -4.91 22.86 4.62
N GLY A 143 -4.92 23.57 5.78
CA GLY A 143 -6.03 24.41 6.23
C GLY A 143 -7.35 23.66 6.42
N PRO A 144 -8.50 24.31 6.15
CA PRO A 144 -9.83 23.70 6.36
C PRO A 144 -10.07 22.40 5.61
N MET A 145 -9.32 22.16 4.52
CA MET A 145 -9.37 20.91 3.78
C MET A 145 -8.90 19.71 4.63
N ALA A 146 -7.94 19.94 5.53
CA ALA A 146 -7.47 18.89 6.44
C ALA A 146 -8.56 18.52 7.45
N ASP A 147 -9.28 19.48 7.98
CA ASP A 147 -10.35 19.26 8.96
C ASP A 147 -11.51 18.50 8.31
N ASP A 148 -11.97 18.93 7.12
CA ASP A 148 -12.98 18.19 6.32
C ASP A 148 -12.56 16.74 6.05
N ALA A 149 -11.30 16.54 5.67
CA ALA A 149 -10.80 15.21 5.37
C ALA A 149 -10.71 14.31 6.61
N ILE A 150 -10.40 14.86 7.77
CA ILE A 150 -10.36 14.13 9.03
C ILE A 150 -11.78 13.76 9.47
N GLU A 151 -12.72 14.71 9.39
CA GLU A 151 -14.12 14.51 9.79
C GLU A 151 -14.81 13.45 8.92
N ARG A 152 -14.66 13.52 7.60
CA ARG A 152 -15.25 12.56 6.65
C ARG A 152 -14.54 11.21 6.60
N GLY A 153 -13.37 11.12 7.16
CA GLY A 153 -12.41 10.04 6.98
C GLY A 153 -11.55 10.24 5.72
N THR A 154 -10.25 10.24 5.93
CA THR A 154 -9.27 10.59 4.89
C THR A 154 -9.35 9.71 3.64
N GLY A 155 -9.74 8.43 3.80
CA GLY A 155 -9.95 7.52 2.66
C GLY A 155 -11.13 7.95 1.78
N VAL A 156 -12.22 8.36 2.39
CA VAL A 156 -13.43 8.85 1.68
C VAL A 156 -13.12 10.16 0.96
N ALA A 157 -12.45 11.09 1.63
CA ALA A 157 -12.07 12.37 1.04
C ALA A 157 -11.11 12.18 -0.15
N SER A 158 -10.06 11.36 0.00
CA SER A 158 -9.11 11.07 -1.08
C SER A 158 -9.78 10.40 -2.28
N ALA A 159 -10.71 9.47 -2.06
CA ALA A 159 -11.47 8.85 -3.14
C ALA A 159 -12.29 9.86 -3.95
N GLY A 160 -12.83 10.88 -3.28
CA GLY A 160 -13.53 11.97 -3.96
C GLY A 160 -12.64 12.82 -4.86
N TYR A 161 -11.37 12.98 -4.51
CA TYR A 161 -10.40 13.71 -5.33
C TYR A 161 -9.80 12.89 -6.47
N LEU A 162 -9.87 11.57 -6.41
CA LEU A 162 -9.24 10.64 -7.35
C LEU A 162 -10.28 9.72 -8.01
N PRO A 163 -11.19 10.25 -8.82
CA PRO A 163 -12.26 9.45 -9.41
C PRO A 163 -11.73 8.43 -10.42
N GLY A 164 -12.31 7.23 -10.39
CA GLY A 164 -12.02 6.18 -11.37
C GLY A 164 -10.72 5.40 -11.15
N VAL A 165 -10.05 5.61 -10.02
CA VAL A 165 -8.89 4.81 -9.62
C VAL A 165 -9.26 3.69 -8.65
N ARG A 166 -8.35 2.73 -8.46
CA ARG A 166 -8.41 1.73 -7.39
C ARG A 166 -7.53 2.23 -6.25
N LEU A 167 -8.13 3.02 -5.35
CA LEU A 167 -7.42 3.71 -4.29
C LEU A 167 -6.98 2.73 -3.19
N VAL A 168 -5.71 2.86 -2.79
CA VAL A 168 -5.11 2.23 -1.61
C VAL A 168 -4.58 3.33 -0.69
N ARG A 169 -4.84 3.20 0.60
CA ARG A 169 -4.47 4.21 1.56
C ARG A 169 -4.11 3.59 2.92
#